data_9f51af91a77b35d8878bc505d69dfae0
#
_entry.id   9f51af91a77b35d8878bc505d69dfae0
#
_cell.length_a   1.000
_cell.length_b   1.000
_cell.length_c   1.000
_cell.angle_alpha   90.00
_cell.angle_beta   90.00
_cell.angle_gamma   90.00
#
_symmetry.space_group_name_H-M   'P 1'
#
loop_
_entity.id
_entity.type
_entity.pdbx_description
1 polymer ?
#
loop_
_entity_poly.entity_id
_entity_poly.type
_entity_poly.pdbx_seq_one_letter_code
_entity_poly.pdbx_strand_id
1 'polypeptide(L)'
;MELDNDLAPGPQGELTLKVLADYQSVNTTGDVFGGWVAMQVDLAGEIMARKIARGRVVTVSIGSMSFMRPVKVGDILSLFTRVTEVGKTSIRVVVEAWVEDKHGSAKLTETSMVFVAIDPQGTTRRIQSAEY
;
A
#
# COMPACT_ATOMS: atom_id res chain seq x y z
N MET A 1 -9.97 21.19 -21.01
CA MET A 1 -10.68 20.17 -21.77
C MET A 1 -11.10 19.05 -20.85
N GLU A 2 -12.38 18.79 -20.80
CA GLU A 2 -12.89 17.82 -19.85
C GLU A 2 -12.48 16.38 -20.10
N LEU A 3 -12.20 16.06 -21.36
CA LEU A 3 -11.72 14.73 -21.71
C LEU A 3 -10.41 14.38 -21.02
N ASP A 4 -9.54 15.37 -20.80
CA ASP A 4 -8.28 15.12 -20.13
C ASP A 4 -8.50 14.74 -18.66
N ASN A 5 -9.47 15.38 -18.01
CA ASN A 5 -9.81 15.05 -16.64
C ASN A 5 -10.46 13.66 -16.55
N ASP A 6 -11.31 13.33 -17.50
CA ASP A 6 -11.97 12.04 -17.53
C ASP A 6 -10.99 10.91 -17.80
N LEU A 7 -9.90 11.21 -18.51
CA LEU A 7 -8.87 10.24 -18.83
C LEU A 7 -7.72 10.22 -17.82
N ALA A 8 -7.72 11.14 -16.86
CA ALA A 8 -6.69 11.16 -15.84
C ALA A 8 -6.77 9.87 -15.02
N PRO A 9 -5.62 9.19 -14.82
CA PRO A 9 -5.64 7.94 -14.09
C PRO A 9 -6.00 8.19 -12.62
N GLY A 10 -6.96 7.42 -12.16
CA GLY A 10 -7.31 7.37 -10.75
C GLY A 10 -6.62 6.20 -10.08
N PRO A 11 -6.89 5.99 -8.79
CA PRO A 11 -6.33 4.85 -8.07
C PRO A 11 -6.76 3.54 -8.72
N GLN A 12 -5.82 2.60 -8.75
CA GLN A 12 -6.08 1.25 -9.24
C GLN A 12 -6.01 0.28 -8.08
N GLY A 13 -6.98 -0.63 -8.03
CA GLY A 13 -7.04 -1.62 -6.99
C GLY A 13 -8.10 -1.31 -5.95
N GLU A 14 -8.04 -2.03 -4.85
CA GLU A 14 -9.01 -1.96 -3.77
C GLU A 14 -8.52 -0.98 -2.71
N LEU A 15 -9.39 -0.11 -2.22
CA LEU A 15 -9.07 0.74 -1.07
C LEU A 15 -8.93 -0.18 0.15
N THR A 16 -7.72 -0.31 0.65
CA THR A 16 -7.38 -1.28 1.68
C THR A 16 -7.19 -0.63 3.05
N LEU A 17 -6.64 0.58 3.06
CA LEU A 17 -6.33 1.28 4.30
C LEU A 17 -6.46 2.77 4.08
N LYS A 18 -7.02 3.47 5.07
CA LYS A 18 -7.15 4.92 5.02
C LYS A 18 -6.76 5.47 6.38
N VAL A 19 -5.78 6.37 6.41
CA VAL A 19 -5.22 6.88 7.66
C VAL A 19 -5.07 8.39 7.62
N LEU A 20 -5.21 8.99 8.80
CA LEU A 20 -5.00 10.42 8.99
C LEU A 20 -3.54 10.65 9.40
N ALA A 21 -2.86 11.55 8.70
CA ALA A 21 -1.53 11.98 9.11
C ALA A 21 -1.66 12.92 10.30
N ASP A 22 -1.07 12.54 11.43
CA ASP A 22 -1.17 13.29 12.68
C ASP A 22 0.21 13.79 13.13
N TYR A 23 0.25 14.42 14.30
CA TYR A 23 1.47 15.02 14.81
C TYR A 23 2.57 14.01 15.09
N GLN A 24 2.24 12.75 15.33
CA GLN A 24 3.25 11.71 15.56
C GLN A 24 3.96 11.29 14.28
N SER A 25 3.39 11.67 13.13
CA SER A 25 3.95 11.33 11.83
C SER A 25 4.92 12.36 11.30
N VAL A 26 5.15 13.48 12.00
CA VAL A 26 5.92 14.62 11.46
C VAL A 26 7.35 14.62 11.96
N ASN A 27 8.20 15.21 11.15
CA ASN A 27 9.58 15.51 11.51
C ASN A 27 9.68 16.90 12.17
N THR A 28 10.89 17.34 12.46
CA THR A 28 11.12 18.62 13.15
C THR A 28 10.71 19.84 12.34
N THR A 29 10.50 19.69 11.03
CA THR A 29 10.05 20.78 10.15
C THR A 29 8.54 20.79 9.93
N GLY A 30 7.82 19.86 10.53
CA GLY A 30 6.37 19.81 10.41
C GLY A 30 5.84 19.02 9.22
N ASP A 31 6.72 18.40 8.45
CA ASP A 31 6.33 17.55 7.33
C ASP A 31 6.26 16.09 7.80
N VAL A 32 5.33 15.34 7.22
CA VAL A 32 5.23 13.92 7.49
C VAL A 32 6.44 13.22 6.86
N PHE A 33 7.18 12.46 7.65
CA PHE A 33 8.38 11.80 7.14
C PHE A 33 8.05 10.55 6.33
N GLY A 34 8.91 10.28 5.33
CA GLY A 34 8.68 9.18 4.38
C GLY A 34 8.60 7.82 5.03
N GLY A 35 9.32 7.61 6.12
CA GLY A 35 9.27 6.32 6.83
C GLY A 35 7.88 6.00 7.38
N TRP A 36 7.14 7.01 7.83
CA TRP A 36 5.77 6.79 8.27
C TRP A 36 4.88 6.34 7.10
N VAL A 37 5.03 7.00 5.94
CA VAL A 37 4.28 6.62 4.73
C VAL A 37 4.64 5.19 4.33
N ALA A 38 5.93 4.86 4.34
CA ALA A 38 6.38 3.51 3.98
C ALA A 38 5.79 2.45 4.91
N MET A 39 5.64 2.75 6.21
CA MET A 39 4.98 1.84 7.15
C MET A 39 3.52 1.60 6.77
N GLN A 40 2.80 2.63 6.35
CA GLN A 40 1.41 2.49 5.93
C GLN A 40 1.30 1.67 4.64
N VAL A 41 2.23 1.88 3.72
CA VAL A 41 2.30 1.11 2.47
C VAL A 41 2.51 -0.37 2.77
N ASP A 42 3.45 -0.69 3.66
CA ASP A 42 3.72 -2.08 4.06
C ASP A 42 2.50 -2.71 4.72
N LEU A 43 1.86 -1.97 5.62
CA LEU A 43 0.67 -2.46 6.31
C LEU A 43 -0.47 -2.75 5.32
N ALA A 44 -0.71 -1.85 4.37
CA ALA A 44 -1.74 -2.06 3.36
C ALA A 44 -1.45 -3.30 2.51
N GLY A 45 -0.20 -3.45 2.08
CA GLY A 45 0.23 -4.63 1.31
C GLY A 45 0.02 -5.90 2.10
N GLU A 46 0.39 -5.89 3.38
CA GLU A 46 0.22 -7.05 4.25
C GLU A 46 -1.26 -7.42 4.41
N ILE A 47 -2.13 -6.43 4.60
CA ILE A 47 -3.57 -6.69 4.73
C ILE A 47 -4.08 -7.45 3.51
N MET A 48 -3.74 -6.99 2.31
CA MET A 48 -4.17 -7.65 1.08
C MET A 48 -3.53 -9.03 0.95
N ALA A 49 -2.23 -9.16 1.23
CA ALA A 49 -1.54 -10.44 1.12
C ALA A 49 -2.11 -11.48 2.09
N ARG A 50 -2.45 -11.07 3.32
CA ARG A 50 -3.07 -11.98 4.30
C ARG A 50 -4.44 -12.47 3.83
N LYS A 51 -5.17 -11.60 3.17
CA LYS A 51 -6.48 -11.96 2.61
C LYS A 51 -6.34 -13.07 1.57
N ILE A 52 -5.34 -12.94 0.69
CA ILE A 52 -5.09 -13.94 -0.35
C ILE A 52 -4.50 -15.23 0.24
N ALA A 53 -3.55 -15.11 1.15
CA ALA A 53 -2.89 -16.26 1.77
C ALA A 53 -3.75 -16.95 2.81
N ARG A 54 -4.82 -16.31 3.26
CA ARG A 54 -5.70 -16.80 4.32
C ARG A 54 -4.92 -17.11 5.59
N GLY A 55 -4.02 -16.21 5.97
CA GLY A 55 -3.21 -16.37 7.16
C GLY A 55 -1.99 -15.48 7.13
N ARG A 56 -1.02 -15.82 7.98
CA ARG A 56 0.16 -14.98 8.18
C ARG A 56 1.03 -14.93 6.94
N VAL A 57 1.61 -13.75 6.73
CA VAL A 57 2.60 -13.51 5.69
C VAL A 57 3.75 -12.70 6.27
N VAL A 58 4.88 -12.70 5.60
CA VAL A 58 6.00 -11.80 5.89
C VAL A 58 6.35 -11.04 4.63
N THR A 59 6.79 -9.81 4.82
CA THR A 59 7.29 -8.98 3.72
C THR A 59 8.72 -9.45 3.41
N VAL A 60 8.96 -9.83 2.16
CA VAL A 60 10.30 -10.27 1.76
C VAL A 60 10.96 -9.28 0.80
N SER A 61 10.19 -8.40 0.19
CA SER A 61 10.75 -7.44 -0.76
C SER A 61 9.82 -6.22 -0.86
N ILE A 62 10.43 -5.05 -0.84
CA ILE A 62 9.75 -3.78 -1.13
C ILE A 62 10.51 -3.14 -2.27
N GLY A 63 9.81 -2.81 -3.34
CA GLY A 63 10.42 -2.15 -4.48
C GLY A 63 10.78 -0.70 -4.19
N SER A 64 11.34 -0.03 -5.17
CA SER A 64 11.66 1.39 -5.03
C SER A 64 10.40 2.19 -4.77
N MET A 65 10.54 3.27 -4.00
CA MET A 65 9.43 4.11 -3.59
C MET A 65 9.87 5.56 -3.65
N SER A 66 9.27 6.31 -4.57
CA SER A 66 9.55 7.73 -4.73
C SER A 66 8.31 8.53 -4.33
N PHE A 67 8.50 9.55 -3.52
CA PHE A 67 7.39 10.37 -3.05
C PHE A 67 7.27 11.60 -3.96
N MET A 68 6.12 11.73 -4.60
CA MET A 68 5.91 12.75 -5.64
C MET A 68 5.51 14.09 -5.07
N ARG A 69 5.16 14.15 -3.79
CA ARG A 69 4.71 15.38 -3.14
C ARG A 69 4.85 15.26 -1.64
N PRO A 70 4.87 16.38 -0.92
CA PRO A 70 4.89 16.33 0.54
C PRO A 70 3.53 15.93 1.11
N VAL A 71 3.55 15.36 2.30
CA VAL A 71 2.35 15.04 3.08
C VAL A 71 2.37 15.92 4.32
N LYS A 72 1.25 16.54 4.63
CA LYS A 72 1.13 17.45 5.77
C LYS A 72 0.22 16.87 6.83
N VAL A 73 0.40 17.32 8.07
CA VAL A 73 -0.52 16.97 9.15
C VAL A 73 -1.94 17.35 8.75
N GLY A 74 -2.87 16.45 8.95
CA GLY A 74 -4.26 16.63 8.57
C GLY A 74 -4.63 16.07 7.21
N ASP A 75 -3.63 15.71 6.40
CA ASP A 75 -3.90 15.03 5.14
C ASP A 75 -4.36 13.60 5.41
N ILE A 76 -5.16 13.07 4.51
CA ILE A 76 -5.61 11.69 4.58
C ILE A 76 -4.86 10.89 3.53
N LEU A 77 -4.27 9.78 3.97
CA LEU A 77 -3.55 8.86 3.10
C LEU A 77 -4.45 7.67 2.80
N SER A 78 -4.70 7.43 1.53
CA SER A 78 -5.51 6.31 1.06
C SER A 78 -4.60 5.32 0.34
N LEU A 79 -4.63 4.07 0.77
CA LEU A 79 -3.76 3.02 0.25
C LEU A 79 -4.61 2.04 -0.55
N PHE A 80 -4.31 1.92 -1.83
CA PHE A 80 -5.00 1.03 -2.75
C PHE A 80 -4.07 -0.12 -3.09
N THR A 81 -4.58 -1.33 -3.08
CA THR A 81 -3.78 -2.52 -3.34
C THR A 81 -4.39 -3.36 -4.45
N ARG A 82 -3.51 -3.98 -5.23
CA ARG A 82 -3.94 -4.98 -6.21
C ARG A 82 -2.91 -6.10 -6.25
N VAL A 83 -3.40 -7.32 -6.33
CA VAL A 83 -2.56 -8.50 -6.45
C VAL A 83 -2.21 -8.68 -7.92
N THR A 84 -0.93 -8.79 -8.23
CA THR A 84 -0.47 -8.94 -9.60
C THR A 84 0.01 -10.35 -9.90
N GLU A 85 0.39 -11.11 -8.88
CA GLU A 85 0.87 -12.46 -9.07
C GLU A 85 0.74 -13.25 -7.78
N VAL A 86 0.30 -14.50 -7.88
CA VAL A 86 0.26 -15.43 -6.76
C VAL A 86 1.06 -16.66 -7.18
N GLY A 87 2.15 -16.93 -6.46
CA GLY A 87 2.97 -18.11 -6.66
C GLY A 87 2.57 -19.22 -5.70
N LYS A 88 3.40 -20.24 -5.57
CA LYS A 88 3.12 -21.35 -4.65
C LYS A 88 3.14 -20.89 -3.20
N THR A 89 4.07 -20.00 -2.86
CA THR A 89 4.25 -19.50 -1.49
C THR A 89 4.27 -17.98 -1.43
N SER A 90 4.30 -17.29 -2.57
CA SER A 90 4.51 -15.85 -2.63
C SER A 90 3.32 -15.12 -3.24
N ILE A 91 3.16 -13.87 -2.85
CA ILE A 91 2.12 -12.99 -3.36
C ILE A 91 2.78 -11.67 -3.69
N ARG A 92 2.58 -11.21 -4.93
CA ARG A 92 3.04 -9.89 -5.35
C ARG A 92 1.87 -8.92 -5.31
N VAL A 93 2.07 -7.82 -4.60
CA VAL A 93 1.04 -6.79 -4.40
C VAL A 93 1.61 -5.45 -4.84
N VAL A 94 0.87 -4.72 -5.64
CA VAL A 94 1.19 -3.32 -5.93
C VAL A 94 0.35 -2.47 -4.99
N VAL A 95 1.01 -1.52 -4.34
CA VAL A 95 0.36 -0.59 -3.42
C VAL A 95 0.53 0.81 -3.98
N GLU A 96 -0.59 1.54 -4.10
CA GLU A 96 -0.59 2.95 -4.44
C GLU A 96 -1.03 3.75 -3.23
N ALA A 97 -0.28 4.78 -2.89
CA ALA A 97 -0.65 5.71 -1.83
C ALA A 97 -1.12 7.01 -2.47
N TRP A 98 -2.27 7.49 -2.05
CA TRP A 98 -2.88 8.73 -2.53
C TRP A 98 -3.10 9.67 -1.36
N VAL A 99 -2.79 10.94 -1.56
CA VAL A 99 -3.00 11.98 -0.54
C VAL A 99 -4.28 12.72 -0.86
N GLU A 100 -5.14 12.84 0.13
CA GLU A 100 -6.38 13.60 0.03
C GLU A 100 -6.28 14.80 0.94
N ASP A 101 -6.46 15.99 0.39
CA ASP A 101 -6.49 17.24 1.13
C ASP A 101 -7.68 18.08 0.65
N LYS A 102 -7.75 19.34 1.09
CA LYS A 102 -8.85 20.23 0.73
C LYS A 102 -8.94 20.52 -0.77
N HIS A 103 -7.89 20.25 -1.51
CA HIS A 103 -7.83 20.48 -2.96
C HIS A 103 -8.16 19.25 -3.79
N GLY A 104 -8.37 18.10 -3.14
CA GLY A 104 -8.69 16.86 -3.81
C GLY A 104 -7.70 15.76 -3.50
N SER A 105 -7.64 14.77 -4.38
CA SER A 105 -6.82 13.57 -4.18
C SER A 105 -5.76 13.49 -5.27
N ALA A 106 -4.54 13.12 -4.89
CA ALA A 106 -3.42 13.01 -5.82
C ALA A 106 -2.50 11.87 -5.43
N LYS A 107 -1.94 11.20 -6.43
CA LYS A 107 -1.03 10.08 -6.19
C LYS A 107 0.25 10.56 -5.53
N LEU A 108 0.64 9.88 -4.47
CA LEU A 108 1.85 10.16 -3.72
C LEU A 108 2.99 9.25 -4.14
N THR A 109 2.73 7.96 -4.16
CA THR A 109 3.75 6.96 -4.48
C THR A 109 3.12 5.63 -4.86
N GLU A 110 3.93 4.78 -5.44
CA GLU A 110 3.52 3.42 -5.81
C GLU A 110 4.73 2.51 -5.65
N THR A 111 4.50 1.29 -5.20
CA THR A 111 5.56 0.30 -5.13
C THR A 111 5.00 -1.11 -5.32
N SER A 112 5.86 -2.02 -5.74
CA SER A 112 5.53 -3.44 -5.83
C SER A 112 6.21 -4.15 -4.67
N MET A 113 5.47 -5.03 -4.00
CA MET A 113 5.95 -5.75 -2.83
C MET A 113 5.75 -7.24 -3.02
N VAL A 114 6.60 -8.03 -2.40
CA VAL A 114 6.45 -9.48 -2.37
C VAL A 114 6.31 -9.94 -0.93
N PHE A 115 5.30 -10.74 -0.68
CA PHE A 115 5.03 -11.37 0.61
C PHE A 115 5.12 -12.88 0.44
N VAL A 116 5.48 -13.56 1.51
CA VAL A 116 5.53 -15.02 1.54
C VAL A 116 4.64 -15.51 2.68
N ALA A 117 3.81 -16.51 2.37
CA ALA A 117 2.93 -17.12 3.35
C ALA A 117 3.75 -17.97 4.32
N ILE A 118 3.45 -17.84 5.60
CA ILE A 118 4.14 -18.58 6.65
C ILE A 118 3.12 -19.27 7.56
N ASP A 119 3.58 -20.36 8.20
CA ASP A 119 2.78 -21.07 9.19
C ASP A 119 3.01 -20.46 10.57
N PRO A 120 2.32 -20.95 11.64
CA PRO A 120 2.50 -20.40 12.97
C PRO A 120 3.93 -20.49 13.51
N GLN A 121 4.76 -21.38 12.99
CA GLN A 121 6.15 -21.52 13.37
C GLN A 121 7.08 -20.62 12.55
N GLY A 122 6.52 -19.85 11.62
CA GLY A 122 7.28 -18.96 10.77
C GLY A 122 7.92 -19.63 9.58
N THR A 123 7.54 -20.85 9.28
CA THR A 123 8.06 -21.60 8.13
C THR A 123 7.19 -21.31 6.91
N THR A 124 7.83 -21.18 5.75
CA THR A 124 7.13 -20.97 4.50
C THR A 124 6.10 -22.07 4.27
N ARG A 125 4.90 -21.68 3.88
CA ARG A 125 3.83 -22.62 3.56
C ARG A 125 3.26 -22.36 2.18
N ARG A 126 2.66 -23.39 1.62
CA ARG A 126 2.01 -23.27 0.32
C ARG A 126 0.69 -22.53 0.46
N ILE A 127 0.44 -21.62 -0.46
CA ILE A 127 -0.84 -20.92 -0.52
C ILE A 127 -1.84 -21.87 -1.16
N GLN A 128 -2.96 -22.08 -0.46
CA GLN A 128 -4.02 -22.93 -1.00
C GLN A 128 -4.78 -22.14 -2.06
N SER A 129 -4.93 -22.75 -3.21
CA SER A 129 -5.76 -22.17 -4.25
C SER A 129 -7.17 -22.04 -3.70
N ALA A 130 -7.75 -20.87 -3.85
CA ALA A 130 -9.15 -20.75 -3.53
C ALA A 130 -9.93 -21.59 -4.53
N GLU A 131 -10.80 -22.40 -4.03
CA GLU A 131 -11.72 -23.10 -4.90
C GLU A 131 -12.88 -22.16 -5.19
N TYR A 132 -12.92 -21.72 -6.40
CA TYR A 132 -13.93 -20.75 -6.81
C TYR A 132 -15.05 -21.44 -7.55
#